data_bda0b455b4e2d2df6b929db2762d1a1f
#
_entry.id   bda0b455b4e2d2df6b929db2762d1a1f
#
_cell.length_a   1.000
_cell.length_b   1.000
_cell.length_c   1.000
_cell.angle_alpha   90.00
_cell.angle_beta   90.00
_cell.angle_gamma   90.00
#
_symmetry.space_group_name_H-M   'P 1'
#
loop_
_entity.id
_entity.type
_entity.pdbx_description
1 polymer ?
#
loop_
_entity_poly.entity_id
_entity_poly.type
_entity_poly.pdbx_seq_one_letter_code
_entity_poly.pdbx_strand_id
1 'polypeptide(L)'
;MRGRSANPAEPQYLARNLGWQAAFAIGFCLLNGGCALTWDEVTSRDFRVKNLFKAAEPPLVVLETSTDGDKRAKALAALKEPLANGGTPEEQSKIIEILSNAAMNDRQPLSRLRAIETLGNFLDERAVDSLKEAYYRAGTFNPEIATNIKCQALVALGKHADLRSLDLIIKVLREPPVVGSEMEKQNKMDEKITAARALGSFAQSLSTETLLGILKAETDVALRNAARESLEKITGKELPTDYTAWEEILHDSDAFKKAPNKTFLTDLTRMTGLSR
;
A
#
# COMPACT_ATOMS: atom_id res chain seq x y z
N MET A 1 60.22 52.58 33.11
CA MET A 1 59.39 52.91 31.98
C MET A 1 59.63 51.84 30.94
N ARG A 2 58.78 50.84 30.84
CA ARG A 2 58.84 49.79 29.81
C ARG A 2 57.49 49.68 29.12
N GLY A 3 57.44 50.12 27.88
CA GLY A 3 56.27 49.97 27.00
C GLY A 3 56.07 48.53 26.61
N ARG A 4 54.84 48.04 26.75
CA ARG A 4 54.38 46.76 26.17
C ARG A 4 53.83 47.00 24.76
N SER A 5 54.47 46.41 23.77
CA SER A 5 54.00 46.36 22.43
C SER A 5 52.77 45.42 22.30
N ALA A 6 51.69 45.92 21.75
CA ALA A 6 50.52 45.16 21.39
C ALA A 6 50.78 44.27 20.16
N ASN A 7 50.45 43.04 20.21
CA ASN A 7 50.56 42.06 19.15
C ASN A 7 49.23 42.03 18.33
N PRO A 8 49.16 42.37 17.06
CA PRO A 8 47.98 42.30 16.25
C PRO A 8 47.96 41.00 15.43
N ALA A 9 47.52 39.92 16.03
CA ALA A 9 47.33 38.70 15.27
C ALA A 9 46.13 37.89 15.78
N GLU A 10 44.90 38.39 15.56
CA GLU A 10 43.72 37.55 15.51
C GLU A 10 42.56 38.33 14.84
N PRO A 11 42.32 38.15 13.59
CA PRO A 11 40.95 37.78 13.17
C PRO A 11 40.87 36.84 11.93
N GLN A 12 41.91 36.12 11.53
CA GLN A 12 41.82 35.30 10.31
C GLN A 12 41.30 33.88 10.52
N TYR A 13 41.26 33.36 11.73
CA TYR A 13 40.81 31.98 11.98
C TYR A 13 39.28 31.84 12.11
N LEU A 14 38.57 32.89 12.47
CA LEU A 14 37.09 32.86 12.61
C LEU A 14 36.37 32.86 11.26
N ALA A 15 36.90 33.55 10.25
CA ALA A 15 36.28 33.62 8.94
C ALA A 15 36.39 32.30 8.14
N ARG A 16 37.42 31.48 8.42
CA ARG A 16 37.66 30.22 7.67
C ARG A 16 36.79 29.07 8.18
N ASN A 17 36.39 29.10 9.43
CA ASN A 17 35.49 28.07 10.00
C ASN A 17 34.02 28.33 9.67
N LEU A 18 33.60 29.58 9.44
CA LEU A 18 32.20 29.86 9.02
C LEU A 18 31.92 29.40 7.59
N GLY A 19 32.89 29.44 6.70
CA GLY A 19 32.72 28.96 5.32
C GLY A 19 32.49 27.44 5.23
N TRP A 20 33.18 26.67 6.04
CA TRP A 20 33.02 25.22 6.04
C TRP A 20 31.73 24.76 6.72
N GLN A 21 31.27 25.44 7.76
CA GLN A 21 29.98 25.15 8.42
C GLN A 21 28.80 25.51 7.52
N ALA A 22 28.91 26.61 6.77
CA ALA A 22 27.89 26.98 5.77
C ALA A 22 27.86 25.99 4.59
N ALA A 23 29.00 25.52 4.10
CA ALA A 23 29.08 24.50 3.06
C ALA A 23 28.53 23.14 3.51
N PHE A 24 28.77 22.74 4.77
CA PHE A 24 28.20 21.53 5.35
C PHE A 24 26.69 21.63 5.59
N ALA A 25 26.18 22.81 6.02
CA ALA A 25 24.77 23.05 6.21
C ALA A 25 24.00 23.06 4.88
N ILE A 26 24.57 23.63 3.83
CA ILE A 26 23.98 23.62 2.48
C ILE A 26 24.03 22.20 1.89
N GLY A 27 25.10 21.45 2.07
CA GLY A 27 25.20 20.05 1.65
C GLY A 27 24.21 19.14 2.39
N PHE A 28 23.96 19.37 3.68
CA PHE A 28 23.01 18.60 4.48
C PHE A 28 21.56 18.95 4.15
N CYS A 29 21.25 20.21 3.81
CA CYS A 29 19.92 20.62 3.33
C CYS A 29 19.61 20.06 1.93
N LEU A 30 20.61 19.90 1.05
CA LEU A 30 20.42 19.27 -0.25
C LEU A 30 20.22 17.74 -0.16
N LEU A 31 20.71 17.12 0.90
CA LEU A 31 20.49 15.68 1.16
C LEU A 31 19.15 15.39 1.86
N ASN A 32 18.53 16.36 2.54
CA ASN A 32 17.24 16.21 3.24
C ASN A 32 16.08 16.94 2.55
N GLY A 33 16.33 17.80 1.58
CA GLY A 33 15.33 18.44 0.73
C GLY A 33 15.00 17.50 -0.43
N GLY A 34 14.00 16.62 -0.20
CA GLY A 34 13.64 15.55 -1.09
C GLY A 34 13.25 15.99 -2.51
N CYS A 35 14.22 15.99 -3.40
CA CYS A 35 14.00 15.56 -4.77
C CYS A 35 14.29 14.07 -4.77
N ALA A 36 13.30 13.24 -4.49
CA ALA A 36 13.41 11.81 -4.69
C ALA A 36 13.45 11.51 -6.20
N LEU A 37 14.59 11.83 -6.82
CA LEU A 37 14.98 11.24 -8.09
C LEU A 37 15.15 9.76 -7.80
N THR A 38 14.16 8.97 -8.19
CA THR A 38 14.28 7.52 -8.09
C THR A 38 15.40 7.09 -9.04
N TRP A 39 16.17 6.08 -8.65
CA TRP A 39 17.24 5.53 -9.48
C TRP A 39 16.73 5.13 -10.87
N ASP A 40 15.48 4.69 -10.95
CA ASP A 40 14.76 4.38 -12.19
C ASP A 40 14.62 5.59 -13.13
N GLU A 41 14.45 6.77 -12.58
CA GLU A 41 14.33 8.01 -13.37
C GLU A 41 15.65 8.43 -13.98
N VAL A 42 16.76 8.25 -13.24
CA VAL A 42 18.13 8.56 -13.70
C VAL A 42 18.63 7.55 -14.73
N THR A 43 18.20 6.29 -14.65
CA THR A 43 18.59 5.23 -15.57
C THR A 43 17.64 5.06 -16.76
N SER A 44 16.55 5.83 -16.82
CA SER A 44 15.60 5.75 -17.92
C SER A 44 16.21 6.20 -19.25
N ARG A 45 15.80 5.57 -20.36
CA ARG A 45 16.23 5.91 -21.73
C ARG A 45 16.00 7.37 -22.11
N ASP A 46 15.02 8.02 -21.49
CA ASP A 46 14.59 9.38 -21.77
C ASP A 46 15.18 10.41 -20.79
N PHE A 47 16.12 9.98 -19.93
CA PHE A 47 16.76 10.88 -18.98
C PHE A 47 17.51 11.99 -19.71
N ARG A 48 17.07 13.23 -19.48
CA ARG A 48 17.75 14.45 -19.93
C ARG A 48 17.91 15.37 -18.73
N VAL A 49 19.13 15.83 -18.50
CA VAL A 49 19.46 16.74 -17.38
C VAL A 49 18.56 17.98 -17.35
N LYS A 50 18.11 18.46 -18.49
CA LYS A 50 17.16 19.58 -18.59
C LYS A 50 15.76 19.26 -18.02
N ASN A 51 15.40 17.99 -17.88
CA ASN A 51 14.12 17.57 -17.30
C ASN A 51 14.13 17.60 -15.77
N LEU A 52 15.32 17.65 -15.14
CA LEU A 52 15.48 17.80 -13.69
C LEU A 52 14.91 19.12 -13.14
N PHE A 53 14.86 20.14 -13.99
CA PHE A 53 14.39 21.48 -13.62
C PHE A 53 12.99 21.80 -14.15
N LYS A 54 12.35 20.82 -14.82
CA LYS A 54 10.96 20.97 -15.28
C LYS A 54 10.03 20.65 -14.13
N ALA A 55 9.15 21.58 -13.76
CA ALA A 55 8.09 21.29 -12.80
C ALA A 55 7.30 20.08 -13.29
N ALA A 56 7.03 19.13 -12.39
CA ALA A 56 6.21 17.96 -12.73
C ALA A 56 4.83 18.42 -13.20
N GLU A 57 4.37 17.88 -14.31
CA GLU A 57 3.02 18.17 -14.80
C GLU A 57 1.98 17.70 -13.78
N PRO A 58 0.91 18.46 -13.53
CA PRO A 58 -0.14 18.03 -12.61
C PRO A 58 -0.71 16.65 -13.01
N PRO A 59 -0.92 15.73 -12.06
CA PRO A 59 -1.37 14.37 -12.37
C PRO A 59 -2.61 14.31 -13.25
N LEU A 60 -3.59 15.19 -13.03
CA LEU A 60 -4.82 15.22 -13.83
C LEU A 60 -4.56 15.61 -15.29
N VAL A 61 -3.64 16.54 -15.56
CA VAL A 61 -3.25 16.93 -16.91
C VAL A 61 -2.59 15.75 -17.63
N VAL A 62 -1.71 15.02 -16.94
CA VAL A 62 -1.08 13.81 -17.51
C VAL A 62 -2.13 12.74 -17.86
N LEU A 63 -3.13 12.55 -17.01
CA LEU A 63 -4.20 11.56 -17.25
C LEU A 63 -5.10 11.92 -18.41
N GLU A 64 -5.29 13.21 -18.69
CA GLU A 64 -6.08 13.71 -19.81
C GLU A 64 -5.31 13.67 -21.14
N THR A 65 -4.02 13.96 -21.12
CA THR A 65 -3.22 14.21 -22.34
C THR A 65 -2.31 13.06 -22.75
N SER A 66 -1.85 12.24 -21.79
CA SER A 66 -0.85 11.20 -22.05
C SER A 66 -1.47 9.84 -22.35
N THR A 67 -0.99 9.21 -23.42
CA THR A 67 -1.26 7.81 -23.75
C THR A 67 -0.16 6.86 -23.25
N ASP A 68 0.92 7.41 -22.69
CA ASP A 68 2.05 6.67 -22.14
C ASP A 68 1.64 6.00 -20.81
N GLY A 69 1.71 4.67 -20.77
CA GLY A 69 1.29 3.87 -19.62
C GLY A 69 2.09 4.17 -18.35
N ASP A 70 3.40 4.41 -18.46
CA ASP A 70 4.26 4.69 -17.30
C ASP A 70 3.97 6.08 -16.72
N LYS A 71 3.75 7.09 -17.57
CA LYS A 71 3.34 8.42 -17.14
C LYS A 71 1.98 8.39 -16.48
N ARG A 72 1.02 7.68 -17.08
CA ARG A 72 -0.32 7.49 -16.52
C ARG A 72 -0.27 6.78 -15.16
N ALA A 73 0.51 5.70 -15.05
CA ALA A 73 0.69 4.95 -13.81
C ALA A 73 1.30 5.83 -12.69
N LYS A 74 2.32 6.62 -12.99
CA LYS A 74 2.90 7.59 -12.05
C LYS A 74 1.90 8.65 -11.63
N ALA A 75 1.10 9.17 -12.57
CA ALA A 75 0.07 10.16 -12.29
C ALA A 75 -1.05 9.59 -11.39
N LEU A 76 -1.52 8.35 -11.66
CA LEU A 76 -2.51 7.67 -10.82
C LEU A 76 -2.00 7.43 -9.40
N ALA A 77 -0.73 7.02 -9.25
CA ALA A 77 -0.10 6.82 -7.94
C ALA A 77 0.09 8.12 -7.15
N ALA A 78 0.19 9.27 -7.82
CA ALA A 78 0.35 10.58 -7.19
C ALA A 78 -0.96 11.21 -6.71
N LEU A 79 -2.12 10.66 -7.09
CA LEU A 79 -3.41 11.16 -6.65
C LEU A 79 -3.61 10.91 -5.15
N LYS A 80 -4.07 11.95 -4.45
CA LYS A 80 -4.37 11.89 -3.02
C LYS A 80 -5.87 12.04 -2.81
N GLU A 81 -6.35 11.51 -1.70
CA GLU A 81 -7.75 11.64 -1.30
C GLU A 81 -8.07 13.10 -0.95
N PRO A 82 -8.93 13.82 -1.72
CA PRO A 82 -9.17 15.23 -1.52
C PRO A 82 -9.74 15.55 -0.13
N LEU A 83 -10.76 14.85 0.33
CA LEU A 83 -11.37 15.13 1.64
C LEU A 83 -10.39 14.98 2.81
N ALA A 84 -9.47 14.03 2.73
CA ALA A 84 -8.42 13.85 3.74
C ALA A 84 -7.34 14.93 3.68
N ASN A 85 -7.27 15.71 2.58
CA ASN A 85 -6.27 16.74 2.33
C ASN A 85 -6.87 18.16 2.18
N GLY A 86 -8.08 18.38 2.68
CA GLY A 86 -8.74 19.71 2.70
C GLY A 86 -9.43 20.10 1.39
N GLY A 87 -9.65 19.14 0.49
CA GLY A 87 -10.43 19.33 -0.75
C GLY A 87 -11.93 19.22 -0.54
N THR A 88 -12.69 19.33 -1.62
CA THR A 88 -14.15 19.34 -1.62
C THR A 88 -14.75 17.96 -1.93
N PRO A 89 -16.05 17.72 -1.62
CA PRO A 89 -16.76 16.49 -2.01
C PRO A 89 -16.82 16.28 -3.53
N GLU A 90 -16.87 17.35 -4.31
CA GLU A 90 -16.87 17.30 -5.77
C GLU A 90 -15.52 16.83 -6.30
N GLU A 91 -14.41 17.34 -5.74
CA GLU A 91 -13.06 16.89 -6.06
C GLU A 91 -12.87 15.43 -5.67
N GLN A 92 -13.35 15.02 -4.48
CA GLN A 92 -13.36 13.63 -4.03
C GLN A 92 -14.06 12.72 -5.04
N SER A 93 -15.26 13.10 -5.47
CA SER A 93 -16.05 12.33 -6.44
C SER A 93 -15.34 12.21 -7.78
N LYS A 94 -14.75 13.29 -8.27
CA LYS A 94 -13.99 13.29 -9.53
C LYS A 94 -12.77 12.39 -9.46
N ILE A 95 -12.00 12.44 -8.36
CA ILE A 95 -10.80 11.60 -8.20
C ILE A 95 -11.17 10.12 -8.09
N ILE A 96 -12.22 9.79 -7.33
CA ILE A 96 -12.72 8.40 -7.23
C ILE A 96 -13.17 7.89 -8.60
N GLU A 97 -13.90 8.69 -9.38
CA GLU A 97 -14.32 8.31 -10.73
C GLU A 97 -13.13 8.02 -11.64
N ILE A 98 -12.12 8.90 -11.65
CA ILE A 98 -10.90 8.73 -12.44
C ILE A 98 -10.17 7.45 -12.06
N LEU A 99 -9.95 7.22 -10.76
CA LEU A 99 -9.27 6.03 -10.25
C LEU A 99 -10.08 4.76 -10.55
N SER A 100 -11.39 4.79 -10.34
CA SER A 100 -12.29 3.66 -10.62
C SER A 100 -12.27 3.29 -12.10
N ASN A 101 -12.38 4.30 -12.97
CA ASN A 101 -12.33 4.08 -14.42
C ASN A 101 -10.95 3.52 -14.84
N ALA A 102 -9.85 4.03 -14.29
CA ALA A 102 -8.51 3.53 -14.57
C ALA A 102 -8.33 2.09 -14.06
N ALA A 103 -8.79 1.77 -12.86
CA ALA A 103 -8.71 0.43 -12.28
C ALA A 103 -9.47 -0.63 -13.11
N MET A 104 -10.59 -0.26 -13.70
CA MET A 104 -11.46 -1.16 -14.45
C MET A 104 -11.16 -1.24 -15.94
N ASN A 105 -10.77 -0.11 -16.57
CA ASN A 105 -10.83 0.05 -18.01
C ASN A 105 -9.51 0.49 -18.67
N ASP A 106 -8.47 0.88 -17.92
CA ASP A 106 -7.20 1.27 -18.53
C ASP A 106 -6.60 0.09 -19.30
N ARG A 107 -6.10 0.35 -20.51
CA ARG A 107 -5.51 -0.67 -21.37
C ARG A 107 -4.12 -1.11 -20.90
N GLN A 108 -3.48 -0.31 -20.06
CA GLN A 108 -2.14 -0.59 -19.53
C GLN A 108 -2.25 -1.26 -18.16
N PRO A 109 -1.69 -2.48 -18.00
CA PRO A 109 -1.77 -3.21 -16.73
C PRO A 109 -1.20 -2.42 -15.55
N LEU A 110 -0.08 -1.72 -15.75
CA LEU A 110 0.56 -0.94 -14.70
C LEU A 110 -0.34 0.22 -14.23
N SER A 111 -1.05 0.88 -15.15
CA SER A 111 -2.03 1.91 -14.79
C SER A 111 -3.16 1.33 -13.93
N ARG A 112 -3.69 0.14 -14.27
CA ARG A 112 -4.70 -0.55 -13.44
C ARG A 112 -4.18 -0.85 -12.05
N LEU A 113 -2.98 -1.43 -11.95
CA LEU A 113 -2.35 -1.77 -10.66
C LEU A 113 -2.17 -0.54 -9.78
N ARG A 114 -1.70 0.58 -10.35
CA ARG A 114 -1.53 1.83 -9.61
C ARG A 114 -2.86 2.47 -9.18
N ALA A 115 -3.87 2.43 -10.03
CA ALA A 115 -5.20 2.91 -9.67
C ALA A 115 -5.81 2.09 -8.52
N ILE A 116 -5.69 0.76 -8.55
CA ILE A 116 -6.14 -0.15 -7.48
C ILE A 116 -5.38 0.12 -6.19
N GLU A 117 -4.05 0.25 -6.25
CA GLU A 117 -3.21 0.58 -5.10
C GLU A 117 -3.62 1.92 -4.47
N THR A 118 -3.86 2.93 -5.29
CA THR A 118 -4.27 4.26 -4.84
C THR A 118 -5.66 4.24 -4.22
N LEU A 119 -6.64 3.55 -4.84
CA LEU A 119 -7.97 3.33 -4.25
C LEU A 119 -7.88 2.61 -2.89
N GLY A 120 -6.96 1.66 -2.75
CA GLY A 120 -6.70 0.98 -1.47
C GLY A 120 -6.16 1.89 -0.35
N ASN A 121 -5.77 3.12 -0.66
CA ASN A 121 -5.34 4.12 0.33
C ASN A 121 -6.43 5.13 0.70
N PHE A 122 -7.55 5.15 -0.04
CA PHE A 122 -8.65 6.08 0.20
C PHE A 122 -9.57 5.53 1.29
N LEU A 123 -10.19 6.40 2.08
CA LEU A 123 -11.17 6.03 3.10
C LEU A 123 -12.61 5.99 2.56
N ASP A 124 -12.80 6.45 1.33
CA ASP A 124 -14.11 6.53 0.69
C ASP A 124 -14.69 5.14 0.42
N GLU A 125 -15.92 4.90 0.87
CA GLU A 125 -16.59 3.60 0.71
C GLU A 125 -16.78 3.19 -0.75
N ARG A 126 -16.90 4.13 -1.68
CA ARG A 126 -17.02 3.88 -3.13
C ARG A 126 -15.78 3.19 -3.71
N ALA A 127 -14.62 3.35 -3.05
CA ALA A 127 -13.40 2.66 -3.44
C ALA A 127 -13.56 1.13 -3.32
N VAL A 128 -14.28 0.64 -2.30
CA VAL A 128 -14.51 -0.80 -2.09
C VAL A 128 -15.26 -1.43 -3.26
N ASP A 129 -16.33 -0.78 -3.73
CA ASP A 129 -17.10 -1.28 -4.88
C ASP A 129 -16.28 -1.25 -6.16
N SER A 130 -15.49 -0.20 -6.37
CA SER A 130 -14.56 -0.09 -7.50
C SER A 130 -13.48 -1.17 -7.48
N LEU A 131 -12.93 -1.51 -6.31
CA LEU A 131 -11.94 -2.57 -6.13
C LEU A 131 -12.52 -3.96 -6.41
N LYS A 132 -13.77 -4.22 -5.96
CA LYS A 132 -14.47 -5.48 -6.28
C LYS A 132 -14.70 -5.63 -7.78
N GLU A 133 -15.14 -4.56 -8.44
CA GLU A 133 -15.35 -4.57 -9.88
C GLU A 133 -14.02 -4.73 -10.66
N ALA A 134 -12.94 -4.08 -10.22
CA ALA A 134 -11.61 -4.24 -10.81
C ALA A 134 -11.13 -5.70 -10.72
N TYR A 135 -11.39 -6.39 -9.61
CA TYR A 135 -11.12 -7.82 -9.45
C TYR A 135 -11.81 -8.65 -10.53
N TYR A 136 -13.10 -8.43 -10.76
CA TYR A 136 -13.87 -9.19 -11.76
C TYR A 136 -13.47 -8.86 -13.19
N ARG A 137 -13.07 -7.63 -13.48
CA ARG A 137 -12.65 -7.19 -14.82
C ARG A 137 -11.19 -7.51 -15.17
N ALA A 138 -10.43 -8.09 -14.25
CA ALA A 138 -9.03 -8.45 -14.50
C ALA A 138 -8.85 -9.41 -15.67
N GLY A 139 -9.83 -10.30 -15.94
CA GLY A 139 -9.78 -11.30 -16.99
C GLY A 139 -9.69 -10.79 -18.45
N THR A 140 -9.64 -9.48 -18.66
CA THR A 140 -9.39 -8.87 -19.99
C THR A 140 -7.93 -8.98 -20.42
N PHE A 141 -7.02 -9.35 -19.54
CA PHE A 141 -5.60 -9.57 -19.79
C PHE A 141 -5.26 -11.07 -19.86
N ASN A 142 -4.02 -11.38 -20.21
CA ASN A 142 -3.52 -12.74 -20.09
C ASN A 142 -3.58 -13.22 -18.61
N PRO A 143 -3.58 -14.54 -18.36
CA PRO A 143 -3.82 -15.10 -17.03
C PRO A 143 -2.86 -14.56 -15.93
N GLU A 144 -1.59 -14.39 -16.25
CA GLU A 144 -0.58 -13.90 -15.30
C GLU A 144 -0.86 -12.44 -14.88
N ILE A 145 -1.10 -11.55 -15.85
CA ILE A 145 -1.43 -10.15 -15.59
C ILE A 145 -2.78 -10.04 -14.84
N ALA A 146 -3.76 -10.86 -15.27
CA ALA A 146 -5.06 -10.91 -14.60
C ALA A 146 -4.92 -11.31 -13.12
N THR A 147 -4.08 -12.30 -12.81
CA THR A 147 -3.79 -12.73 -11.43
C THR A 147 -3.16 -11.61 -10.62
N ASN A 148 -2.18 -10.88 -11.18
CA ASN A 148 -1.55 -9.76 -10.50
C ASN A 148 -2.57 -8.65 -10.16
N ILE A 149 -3.49 -8.33 -11.10
CA ILE A 149 -4.55 -7.34 -10.88
C ILE A 149 -5.52 -7.80 -9.78
N LYS A 150 -5.93 -9.07 -9.82
CA LYS A 150 -6.81 -9.67 -8.80
C LYS A 150 -6.16 -9.68 -7.42
N CYS A 151 -4.89 -10.10 -7.33
CA CYS A 151 -4.15 -10.08 -6.08
C CYS A 151 -4.02 -8.65 -5.53
N GLN A 152 -3.72 -7.67 -6.38
CA GLN A 152 -3.65 -6.28 -5.94
C GLN A 152 -5.00 -5.76 -5.44
N ALA A 153 -6.11 -6.14 -6.08
CA ALA A 153 -7.45 -5.79 -5.61
C ALA A 153 -7.77 -6.44 -4.25
N LEU A 154 -7.41 -7.71 -4.04
CA LEU A 154 -7.58 -8.39 -2.76
C LEU A 154 -6.75 -7.74 -1.64
N VAL A 155 -5.51 -7.35 -1.93
CA VAL A 155 -4.66 -6.59 -0.98
C VAL A 155 -5.34 -5.27 -0.60
N ALA A 156 -5.83 -4.51 -1.58
CA ALA A 156 -6.51 -3.24 -1.35
C ALA A 156 -7.80 -3.41 -0.54
N LEU A 157 -8.62 -4.43 -0.84
CA LEU A 157 -9.83 -4.77 -0.09
C LEU A 157 -9.51 -5.18 1.36
N GLY A 158 -8.44 -5.96 1.58
CA GLY A 158 -7.96 -6.30 2.91
C GLY A 158 -7.45 -5.09 3.69
N LYS A 159 -6.91 -4.09 3.02
CA LYS A 159 -6.48 -2.84 3.63
C LYS A 159 -7.65 -1.98 4.10
N HIS A 160 -8.71 -1.90 3.30
CA HIS A 160 -9.97 -1.23 3.69
C HIS A 160 -10.66 -1.94 4.86
N ALA A 161 -10.57 -3.27 4.93
CA ALA A 161 -11.25 -4.10 5.91
C ALA A 161 -12.78 -3.84 6.00
N ASP A 162 -13.40 -3.43 4.91
CA ASP A 162 -14.84 -3.20 4.83
C ASP A 162 -15.58 -4.53 4.65
N LEU A 163 -16.57 -4.79 5.50
CA LEU A 163 -17.32 -6.04 5.52
C LEU A 163 -18.02 -6.38 4.19
N ARG A 164 -18.29 -5.38 3.34
CA ARG A 164 -18.87 -5.58 2.00
C ARG A 164 -17.94 -6.36 1.06
N SER A 165 -16.64 -6.42 1.38
CA SER A 165 -15.66 -7.20 0.61
C SER A 165 -15.45 -8.63 1.11
N LEU A 166 -15.94 -8.95 2.30
CA LEU A 166 -15.72 -10.23 2.97
C LEU A 166 -16.20 -11.42 2.13
N ASP A 167 -17.39 -11.30 1.54
CA ASP A 167 -17.97 -12.36 0.71
C ASP A 167 -17.10 -12.70 -0.50
N LEU A 168 -16.51 -11.69 -1.16
CA LEU A 168 -15.61 -11.92 -2.28
C LEU A 168 -14.35 -12.66 -1.81
N ILE A 169 -13.73 -12.23 -0.72
CA ILE A 169 -12.48 -12.82 -0.20
C ILE A 169 -12.72 -14.28 0.18
N ILE A 170 -13.83 -14.57 0.91
CA ILE A 170 -14.19 -15.93 1.29
C ILE A 170 -14.51 -16.79 0.06
N LYS A 171 -15.23 -16.23 -0.93
CA LYS A 171 -15.52 -16.93 -2.19
C LYS A 171 -14.23 -17.40 -2.86
N VAL A 172 -13.22 -16.54 -2.98
CA VAL A 172 -11.90 -16.88 -3.57
C VAL A 172 -11.27 -18.07 -2.84
N LEU A 173 -11.30 -18.06 -1.52
CA LEU A 173 -10.72 -19.15 -0.72
C LEU A 173 -11.46 -20.48 -0.88
N ARG A 174 -12.79 -20.44 -1.06
CA ARG A 174 -13.65 -21.61 -1.21
C ARG A 174 -13.73 -22.17 -2.62
N GLU A 175 -13.15 -21.47 -3.61
CA GLU A 175 -13.12 -21.99 -4.99
C GLU A 175 -12.36 -23.32 -5.06
N PRO A 176 -12.90 -24.28 -5.83
CA PRO A 176 -12.26 -25.59 -5.97
C PRO A 176 -10.89 -25.48 -6.63
N PRO A 177 -10.01 -26.48 -6.45
CA PRO A 177 -8.73 -26.55 -7.17
C PRO A 177 -8.95 -26.49 -8.69
N VAL A 178 -8.09 -25.76 -9.38
CA VAL A 178 -8.14 -25.66 -10.84
C VAL A 178 -7.58 -26.92 -11.46
N VAL A 179 -8.34 -27.48 -12.42
CA VAL A 179 -7.88 -28.55 -13.31
C VAL A 179 -7.35 -27.89 -14.57
N GLY A 180 -6.03 -27.73 -14.67
CA GLY A 180 -5.41 -27.02 -15.78
C GLY A 180 -3.88 -27.15 -15.75
N SER A 181 -3.21 -26.25 -16.47
CA SER A 181 -1.75 -26.16 -16.48
C SER A 181 -1.17 -25.80 -15.10
N GLU A 182 0.11 -26.09 -14.89
CA GLU A 182 0.79 -25.71 -13.63
C GLU A 182 0.76 -24.19 -13.38
N MET A 183 0.84 -23.39 -14.44
CA MET A 183 0.71 -21.94 -14.36
C MET A 183 -0.69 -21.52 -13.85
N GLU A 184 -1.77 -22.14 -14.35
CA GLU A 184 -3.13 -21.85 -13.89
C GLU A 184 -3.32 -22.25 -12.42
N LYS A 185 -2.76 -23.38 -12.01
CA LYS A 185 -2.79 -23.83 -10.62
C LYS A 185 -2.01 -22.85 -9.72
N GLN A 186 -0.81 -22.43 -10.16
CA GLN A 186 0.00 -21.47 -9.43
C GLN A 186 -0.70 -20.12 -9.31
N ASN A 187 -1.22 -19.58 -10.41
CA ASN A 187 -1.99 -18.34 -10.42
C ASN A 187 -3.18 -18.39 -9.43
N LYS A 188 -3.87 -19.53 -9.38
CA LYS A 188 -4.97 -19.72 -8.44
C LYS A 188 -4.51 -19.82 -6.99
N MET A 189 -3.37 -20.44 -6.76
CA MET A 189 -2.76 -20.53 -5.43
C MET A 189 -2.33 -19.15 -4.94
N ASP A 190 -1.70 -18.33 -5.79
CA ASP A 190 -1.31 -16.95 -5.45
C ASP A 190 -2.51 -16.09 -5.09
N GLU A 191 -3.63 -16.26 -5.81
CA GLU A 191 -4.91 -15.59 -5.53
C GLU A 191 -5.46 -16.03 -4.16
N LYS A 192 -5.44 -17.33 -3.84
CA LYS A 192 -5.88 -17.87 -2.52
C LYS A 192 -4.99 -17.41 -1.37
N ILE A 193 -3.66 -17.45 -1.54
CA ILE A 193 -2.71 -16.97 -0.53
C ILE A 193 -2.96 -15.48 -0.23
N THR A 194 -3.17 -14.69 -1.26
CA THR A 194 -3.46 -13.25 -1.12
C THR A 194 -4.81 -13.02 -0.42
N ALA A 195 -5.84 -13.81 -0.77
CA ALA A 195 -7.14 -13.74 -0.13
C ALA A 195 -7.07 -14.16 1.35
N ALA A 196 -6.29 -15.19 1.70
CA ALA A 196 -6.08 -15.60 3.09
C ALA A 196 -5.43 -14.48 3.91
N ARG A 197 -4.40 -13.81 3.37
CA ARG A 197 -3.77 -12.64 4.03
C ARG A 197 -4.72 -11.45 4.16
N ALA A 198 -5.52 -11.17 3.13
CA ALA A 198 -6.53 -10.11 3.18
C ALA A 198 -7.57 -10.39 4.29
N LEU A 199 -7.99 -11.66 4.43
CA LEU A 199 -8.95 -12.08 5.44
C LEU A 199 -8.48 -11.81 6.88
N GLY A 200 -7.17 -11.80 7.12
CA GLY A 200 -6.57 -11.45 8.41
C GLY A 200 -6.82 -10.00 8.87
N SER A 201 -7.43 -9.16 8.04
CA SER A 201 -7.86 -7.81 8.44
C SER A 201 -9.30 -7.77 8.98
N PHE A 202 -10.03 -8.88 8.92
CA PHE A 202 -11.43 -8.98 9.32
C PHE A 202 -11.57 -9.82 10.60
N ALA A 203 -11.70 -9.16 11.74
CA ALA A 203 -11.90 -9.82 13.03
C ALA A 203 -13.36 -10.30 13.19
N GLN A 204 -13.78 -11.24 12.34
CA GLN A 204 -15.11 -11.85 12.32
C GLN A 204 -14.99 -13.36 12.54
N SER A 205 -16.00 -13.99 13.17
CA SER A 205 -16.03 -15.46 13.35
C SER A 205 -15.94 -16.21 12.02
N LEU A 206 -16.62 -15.72 10.99
CA LEU A 206 -16.57 -16.31 9.65
C LEU A 206 -15.14 -16.27 9.05
N SER A 207 -14.35 -15.24 9.36
CA SER A 207 -12.95 -15.16 8.93
C SER A 207 -12.11 -16.23 9.61
N THR A 208 -12.21 -16.34 10.92
CA THR A 208 -11.45 -17.34 11.69
C THR A 208 -11.86 -18.77 11.35
N GLU A 209 -13.14 -19.07 11.21
CA GLU A 209 -13.63 -20.36 10.75
C GLU A 209 -13.09 -20.74 9.37
N THR A 210 -13.07 -19.78 8.43
CA THR A 210 -12.53 -20.00 7.08
C THR A 210 -11.04 -20.29 7.12
N LEU A 211 -10.27 -19.51 7.90
CA LEU A 211 -8.82 -19.71 8.06
C LEU A 211 -8.49 -21.01 8.77
N LEU A 212 -9.27 -21.42 9.79
CA LEU A 212 -9.18 -22.73 10.43
C LEU A 212 -9.45 -23.86 9.45
N GLY A 213 -10.45 -23.71 8.58
CA GLY A 213 -10.73 -24.66 7.52
C GLY A 213 -9.54 -24.89 6.60
N ILE A 214 -8.79 -23.84 6.29
CA ILE A 214 -7.53 -23.93 5.51
C ILE A 214 -6.48 -24.74 6.29
N LEU A 215 -6.23 -24.44 7.56
CA LEU A 215 -5.27 -25.19 8.37
C LEU A 215 -5.62 -26.69 8.46
N LYS A 216 -6.90 -27.02 8.48
CA LYS A 216 -7.40 -28.40 8.59
C LYS A 216 -7.29 -29.19 7.27
N ALA A 217 -7.64 -28.55 6.15
CA ALA A 217 -7.89 -29.28 4.89
C ALA A 217 -6.79 -29.07 3.82
N GLU A 218 -6.06 -27.95 3.85
CA GLU A 218 -5.10 -27.64 2.83
C GLU A 218 -3.75 -28.31 3.07
N THR A 219 -3.10 -28.72 1.98
CA THR A 219 -1.76 -29.33 2.02
C THR A 219 -0.65 -28.35 1.61
N ASP A 220 -1.01 -27.28 0.90
CA ASP A 220 -0.07 -26.27 0.46
C ASP A 220 0.49 -25.50 1.66
N VAL A 221 1.82 -25.49 1.79
CA VAL A 221 2.52 -24.88 2.94
C VAL A 221 2.39 -23.37 2.95
N ALA A 222 2.41 -22.71 1.78
CA ALA A 222 2.33 -21.26 1.69
C ALA A 222 0.92 -20.76 2.07
N LEU A 223 -0.13 -21.47 1.62
CA LEU A 223 -1.51 -21.13 1.97
C LEU A 223 -1.78 -21.37 3.45
N ARG A 224 -1.28 -22.46 4.04
CA ARG A 224 -1.38 -22.73 5.48
C ARG A 224 -0.65 -21.67 6.31
N ASN A 225 0.55 -21.26 5.89
CA ASN A 225 1.28 -20.19 6.56
C ASN A 225 0.53 -18.85 6.48
N ALA A 226 -0.04 -18.50 5.33
CA ALA A 226 -0.86 -17.30 5.18
C ALA A 226 -2.10 -17.32 6.09
N ALA A 227 -2.75 -18.48 6.24
CA ALA A 227 -3.85 -18.65 7.15
C ALA A 227 -3.42 -18.49 8.63
N ARG A 228 -2.27 -19.08 9.02
CA ARG A 228 -1.70 -18.93 10.38
C ARG A 228 -1.38 -17.46 10.67
N GLU A 229 -0.66 -16.77 9.77
CA GLU A 229 -0.33 -15.34 9.91
C GLU A 229 -1.57 -14.47 10.09
N SER A 230 -2.65 -14.82 9.37
CA SER A 230 -3.92 -14.11 9.45
C SER A 230 -4.67 -14.37 10.74
N LEU A 231 -4.67 -15.61 11.24
CA LEU A 231 -5.20 -15.93 12.57
C LEU A 231 -4.42 -15.23 13.67
N GLU A 232 -3.09 -15.20 13.58
CA GLU A 232 -2.22 -14.45 14.48
C GLU A 232 -2.57 -12.95 14.50
N LYS A 233 -2.77 -12.36 13.32
CA LYS A 233 -3.18 -10.96 13.20
C LYS A 233 -4.54 -10.68 13.82
N ILE A 234 -5.52 -11.57 13.67
CA ILE A 234 -6.87 -11.43 14.22
C ILE A 234 -6.86 -11.61 15.75
N THR A 235 -6.12 -12.60 16.25
CA THR A 235 -6.19 -13.03 17.67
C THR A 235 -5.09 -12.42 18.54
N GLY A 236 -3.98 -11.98 17.93
CA GLY A 236 -2.77 -11.56 18.63
C GLY A 236 -2.00 -12.71 19.29
N LYS A 237 -2.28 -13.97 18.90
CA LYS A 237 -1.64 -15.18 19.44
C LYS A 237 -0.68 -15.75 18.40
N GLU A 238 0.53 -16.11 18.81
CA GLU A 238 1.51 -16.79 17.98
C GLU A 238 1.43 -18.30 18.23
N LEU A 239 0.90 -19.04 17.26
CA LEU A 239 0.77 -20.49 17.30
C LEU A 239 1.32 -21.13 16.01
N PRO A 240 1.71 -22.41 16.06
CA PRO A 240 2.13 -23.13 14.86
C PRO A 240 0.98 -23.29 13.85
N THR A 241 1.29 -23.84 12.67
CA THR A 241 0.28 -24.15 11.64
C THR A 241 -0.56 -25.39 11.96
N ASP A 242 -0.62 -25.78 13.23
CA ASP A 242 -1.43 -26.91 13.69
C ASP A 242 -2.87 -26.46 13.95
N TYR A 243 -3.83 -27.17 13.34
CA TYR A 243 -5.25 -26.89 13.45
C TYR A 243 -5.75 -27.00 14.91
N THR A 244 -5.30 -28.03 15.65
CA THR A 244 -5.81 -28.32 17.00
C THR A 244 -5.43 -27.22 17.99
N ALA A 245 -4.23 -26.68 17.87
CA ALA A 245 -3.78 -25.58 18.72
C ALA A 245 -4.61 -24.29 18.52
N TRP A 246 -5.05 -24.02 17.29
CA TRP A 246 -5.90 -22.89 16.99
C TRP A 246 -7.37 -23.13 17.37
N GLU A 247 -7.88 -24.36 17.17
CA GLU A 247 -9.24 -24.74 17.52
C GLU A 247 -9.49 -24.55 19.02
N GLU A 248 -8.56 -25.02 19.88
CA GLU A 248 -8.67 -24.89 21.34
C GLU A 248 -8.80 -23.43 21.78
N ILE A 249 -7.99 -22.52 21.20
CA ILE A 249 -8.03 -21.09 21.56
C ILE A 249 -9.30 -20.40 21.04
N LEU A 250 -9.76 -20.76 19.83
CA LEU A 250 -10.90 -20.11 19.22
C LEU A 250 -12.25 -20.59 19.76
N HIS A 251 -12.29 -21.75 20.39
CA HIS A 251 -13.45 -22.21 21.17
C HIS A 251 -13.62 -21.43 22.47
N ASP A 252 -12.57 -20.86 23.02
CA ASP A 252 -12.66 -19.96 24.16
C ASP A 252 -13.19 -18.59 23.71
N SER A 253 -14.50 -18.33 23.98
CA SER A 253 -15.20 -17.11 23.55
C SER A 253 -14.57 -15.79 24.00
N ASP A 254 -13.60 -15.82 24.92
CA ASP A 254 -12.86 -14.66 25.38
C ASP A 254 -11.67 -14.27 24.47
N ALA A 255 -11.25 -15.17 23.57
CA ALA A 255 -10.17 -14.87 22.62
C ALA A 255 -10.52 -13.71 21.67
N PHE A 256 -11.80 -13.55 21.33
CA PHE A 256 -12.30 -12.44 20.49
C PHE A 256 -12.49 -11.12 21.25
N LYS A 257 -12.63 -11.15 22.55
CA LYS A 257 -12.88 -9.95 23.38
C LYS A 257 -11.60 -9.12 23.64
N LYS A 258 -10.44 -9.67 23.37
CA LYS A 258 -9.13 -9.05 23.66
C LYS A 258 -8.31 -8.62 22.43
N ALA A 259 -8.81 -8.77 21.21
CA ALA A 259 -8.21 -8.09 20.09
C ALA A 259 -8.42 -6.59 20.31
N PRO A 260 -7.38 -5.79 20.59
CA PRO A 260 -7.56 -4.35 20.67
C PRO A 260 -8.06 -3.94 19.29
N ASN A 261 -9.27 -3.39 19.24
CA ASN A 261 -9.73 -2.61 18.10
C ASN A 261 -8.71 -1.46 17.94
N LYS A 262 -7.59 -1.72 17.28
CA LYS A 262 -6.73 -0.69 16.72
C LYS A 262 -7.48 -0.10 15.55
N THR A 263 -8.58 0.53 15.89
CA THR A 263 -9.25 1.44 15.00
C THR A 263 -8.23 2.51 14.66
N PHE A 264 -8.07 2.81 13.38
CA PHE A 264 -7.31 3.93 12.81
C PHE A 264 -7.45 5.24 13.62
N LEU A 265 -8.55 5.43 14.34
CA LEU A 265 -8.79 6.53 15.30
C LEU A 265 -7.79 6.56 16.49
N THR A 266 -7.28 5.41 16.96
CA THR A 266 -6.29 5.39 18.06
C THR A 266 -4.90 5.79 17.58
N ASP A 267 -4.56 5.55 16.32
CA ASP A 267 -3.30 6.04 15.74
C ASP A 267 -3.38 7.54 15.39
N LEU A 268 -4.55 8.05 14.99
CA LEU A 268 -4.80 9.49 14.79
C LEU A 268 -4.65 10.30 16.08
N THR A 269 -5.17 9.83 17.21
CA THR A 269 -5.01 10.49 18.52
C THR A 269 -3.57 10.48 19.00
N ARG A 270 -2.79 9.46 18.63
CA ARG A 270 -1.36 9.37 18.94
C ARG A 270 -0.51 10.30 18.06
N MET A 271 -0.89 10.49 16.79
CA MET A 271 -0.21 11.39 15.85
C MET A 271 -0.57 12.87 16.06
N THR A 272 -1.76 13.18 16.61
CA THR A 272 -2.20 14.57 16.82
C THR A 272 -1.88 15.14 18.20
N GLY A 273 -1.29 14.37 19.11
CA GLY A 273 -0.87 14.85 20.44
C GLY A 273 -2.02 15.34 21.34
N LEU A 274 -3.27 15.04 21.01
CA LEU A 274 -4.47 15.39 21.77
C LEU A 274 -4.78 14.29 22.80
N SER A 275 -3.87 14.09 23.76
CA SER A 275 -4.25 13.47 25.04
C SER A 275 -4.49 14.57 26.06
N ARG A 276 -5.72 14.65 26.54
CA ARG A 276 -6.03 15.40 27.78
C ARG A 276 -5.39 14.74 28.98
#